data_a0f27f794c67cbf0b79a14702157b948
#
_entry.id   a0f27f794c67cbf0b79a14702157b948
#
_cell.length_a   1.000
_cell.length_b   1.000
_cell.length_c   1.000
_cell.angle_alpha   90.00
_cell.angle_beta   90.00
_cell.angle_gamma   90.00
#
_symmetry.space_group_name_H-M   'P 1'
#
loop_
_entity.id
_entity.type
_entity.pdbx_description
1 polymer ?
#
loop_
_entity_poly.entity_id
_entity_poly.type
_entity_poly.pdbx_seq_one_letter_code
_entity_poly.pdbx_strand_id
1 'polypeptide(L)'
;MFQPKYQWFVCSLALAGALAFGGFAVHADGRDDDHQGNDDDGGGQVKTVFVVAMENHNWTQPSTQTSPLQIFMNPAAPFINSLVNGTSGISGQVSYANGYINSGTGVHPSEPNYIWAEAGTNFGVFNDDDPYHADCTPDTVQNTNQHLTAFLTKARRTWRSYQEDTDVDTTNTPLARSAWTVPLFSINGSFTSPGRNAYNYTQQYNYAAKHNPMVFFTDTSGGCNTTASNPMRLQYAPLQQLALDLQSNNVADYTWITPNQYNDQHTTLTTNYGNLTGDAARIAQGDNFLARIVPLIMASKAYQDHGAILLWWDESEGGDDPTRTLPFIVISSAARANVNGKPYSNTLEYSHSSFLRTMQEIFGVSPDRGFPFLGAAASANDLSDLFKHGAIGGDDSQ
;
A
#
# COMPACT_ATOMS: atom_id res chain seq x y z
N MET A 1 19.92 35.04 -21.49
CA MET A 1 19.54 35.39 -20.11
C MET A 1 18.02 35.54 -20.10
N PHE A 2 17.27 34.42 -20.06
CA PHE A 2 15.82 34.42 -19.94
C PHE A 2 15.48 33.29 -18.92
N GLN A 3 14.93 33.69 -17.79
CA GLN A 3 14.33 32.76 -16.81
C GLN A 3 12.89 32.49 -17.20
N PRO A 4 12.42 31.26 -17.26
CA PRO A 4 10.99 30.97 -17.34
C PRO A 4 10.37 31.03 -15.94
N LYS A 5 9.41 31.91 -15.75
CA LYS A 5 8.54 31.98 -14.58
C LYS A 5 7.52 30.83 -14.70
N TYR A 6 7.55 29.88 -13.79
CA TYR A 6 6.47 28.91 -13.63
C TYR A 6 5.32 29.57 -12.87
N GLN A 7 4.20 29.77 -13.56
CA GLN A 7 2.92 30.17 -12.93
C GLN A 7 2.19 28.90 -12.49
N TRP A 8 1.99 28.80 -11.19
CA TRP A 8 1.12 27.81 -10.58
C TRP A 8 -0.34 28.23 -10.79
N PHE A 9 -1.11 27.45 -11.55
CA PHE A 9 -2.56 27.60 -11.59
C PHE A 9 -3.16 26.84 -10.41
N VAL A 10 -3.57 27.57 -9.38
CA VAL A 10 -4.43 27.07 -8.31
C VAL A 10 -5.86 27.24 -8.79
N CYS A 11 -6.52 26.15 -9.15
CA CYS A 11 -7.97 26.13 -9.35
C CYS A 11 -8.67 26.05 -7.99
N SER A 12 -9.09 27.20 -7.45
CA SER A 12 -9.96 27.26 -6.28
C SER A 12 -11.41 27.07 -6.73
N LEU A 13 -12.00 25.90 -6.46
CA LEU A 13 -13.45 25.75 -6.48
C LEU A 13 -13.99 26.14 -5.09
N ALA A 14 -14.57 27.34 -5.00
CA ALA A 14 -15.34 27.74 -3.83
C ALA A 14 -16.78 27.22 -3.99
N LEU A 15 -17.18 26.26 -3.18
CA LEU A 15 -18.59 25.90 -2.96
C LEU A 15 -19.05 26.57 -1.68
N ALA A 16 -19.85 27.63 -1.81
CA ALA A 16 -20.57 28.26 -0.70
C ALA A 16 -21.86 27.49 -0.43
N GLY A 17 -21.88 26.71 0.65
CA GLY A 17 -23.10 26.11 1.20
C GLY A 17 -23.45 26.77 2.53
N ALA A 18 -24.53 27.58 2.57
CA ALA A 18 -25.07 28.14 3.80
C ALA A 18 -25.82 27.06 4.59
N LEU A 19 -25.36 26.76 5.80
CA LEU A 19 -26.10 25.96 6.78
C LEU A 19 -26.65 26.85 7.87
N ALA A 20 -27.98 26.86 7.98
CA ALA A 20 -28.73 27.56 9.04
C ALA A 20 -28.59 26.78 10.37
N PHE A 21 -28.14 27.46 11.43
CA PHE A 21 -28.14 26.92 12.79
C PHE A 21 -29.50 27.10 13.43
N GLY A 22 -30.19 25.99 13.70
CA GLY A 22 -31.32 25.97 14.63
C GLY A 22 -30.80 25.64 16.03
N GLY A 23 -30.92 26.59 16.95
CA GLY A 23 -30.53 26.38 18.34
C GLY A 23 -31.56 25.54 19.10
N PHE A 24 -31.12 24.52 19.81
CA PHE A 24 -31.85 23.89 20.91
C PHE A 24 -31.10 24.14 22.21
N ALA A 25 -31.78 24.82 23.13
CA ALA A 25 -31.33 24.99 24.50
C ALA A 25 -31.60 23.68 25.28
N VAL A 26 -30.55 23.11 25.89
CA VAL A 26 -30.68 22.01 26.86
C VAL A 26 -30.30 22.54 28.24
N HIS A 27 -31.16 22.31 29.20
CA HIS A 27 -30.99 22.62 30.61
C HIS A 27 -29.80 21.87 31.20
N ALA A 28 -28.98 22.57 31.95
CA ALA A 28 -27.98 22.00 32.82
C ALA A 28 -28.63 21.51 34.12
N ASP A 29 -28.45 20.25 34.43
CA ASP A 29 -28.64 19.72 35.77
C ASP A 29 -27.25 19.25 36.28
N GLY A 30 -26.83 19.88 37.38
CA GLY A 30 -25.52 19.65 37.94
C GLY A 30 -25.45 18.36 38.75
N ARG A 31 -24.40 17.58 38.49
CA ARG A 31 -23.80 16.67 39.46
C ARG A 31 -22.29 16.75 39.31
N ASP A 32 -21.65 17.26 40.34
CA ASP A 32 -20.22 17.16 40.55
C ASP A 32 -19.89 15.68 40.85
N ASP A 33 -19.20 15.04 39.93
CA ASP A 33 -18.43 13.82 40.20
C ASP A 33 -17.01 14.06 39.68
N ASP A 34 -16.10 14.29 40.66
CA ASP A 34 -14.65 14.31 40.46
C ASP A 34 -14.18 12.92 40.00
N HIS A 35 -14.14 12.69 38.69
CA HIS A 35 -13.30 11.67 38.11
C HIS A 35 -12.11 12.35 37.43
N GLN A 36 -10.93 12.19 38.06
CA GLN A 36 -9.65 12.36 37.38
C GLN A 36 -9.68 11.48 36.14
N GLY A 37 -9.96 12.11 35.01
CA GLY A 37 -9.82 11.47 33.70
C GLY A 37 -8.36 11.17 33.47
N ASN A 38 -8.00 9.90 33.45
CA ASN A 38 -6.91 9.46 32.61
C ASN A 38 -7.29 9.87 31.21
N ASP A 39 -6.53 10.78 30.60
CA ASP A 39 -6.57 11.06 29.18
C ASP A 39 -6.05 9.79 28.46
N ASP A 40 -6.94 8.80 28.38
CA ASP A 40 -6.75 7.63 27.53
C ASP A 40 -6.99 8.13 26.09
N ASP A 41 -5.93 8.61 25.45
CA ASP A 41 -5.86 8.89 24.01
C ASP A 41 -5.98 7.57 23.23
N GLY A 42 -6.97 6.76 23.57
CA GLY A 42 -7.32 5.51 22.92
C GLY A 42 -7.61 5.76 21.45
N GLY A 43 -6.57 5.71 20.63
CA GLY A 43 -6.72 5.68 19.18
C GLY A 43 -7.63 4.50 18.84
N GLY A 44 -8.81 4.77 18.25
CA GLY A 44 -9.71 3.68 17.86
C GLY A 44 -9.00 2.67 16.97
N GLN A 45 -9.42 1.40 17.05
CA GLN A 45 -8.82 0.31 16.27
C GLN A 45 -8.85 0.61 14.77
N VAL A 46 -7.78 0.25 14.07
CA VAL A 46 -7.71 0.33 12.61
C VAL A 46 -8.78 -0.57 11.98
N LYS A 47 -9.59 -0.01 11.09
CA LYS A 47 -10.72 -0.69 10.45
C LYS A 47 -10.46 -1.02 8.98
N THR A 48 -9.77 -0.13 8.27
CA THR A 48 -9.48 -0.26 6.85
C THR A 48 -7.99 -0.06 6.62
N VAL A 49 -7.37 -0.97 5.90
CA VAL A 49 -5.95 -0.86 5.54
C VAL A 49 -5.81 -0.73 4.03
N PHE A 50 -5.06 0.28 3.60
CA PHE A 50 -4.62 0.50 2.23
C PHE A 50 -3.12 0.23 2.15
N VAL A 51 -2.73 -0.86 1.52
CA VAL A 51 -1.33 -1.15 1.22
C VAL A 51 -1.01 -0.57 -0.15
N VAL A 52 0.02 0.25 -0.25
CA VAL A 52 0.57 0.70 -1.53
C VAL A 52 1.92 0.04 -1.70
N ALA A 53 1.97 -0.93 -2.63
CA ALA A 53 3.16 -1.74 -2.88
C ALA A 53 4.08 -1.03 -3.88
N MET A 54 5.33 -0.88 -3.48
CA MET A 54 6.40 -0.24 -4.26
C MET A 54 7.57 -1.22 -4.42
N GLU A 55 8.49 -0.90 -5.30
CA GLU A 55 9.50 -1.84 -5.79
C GLU A 55 10.94 -1.39 -5.55
N ASN A 56 11.75 -2.38 -5.29
CA ASN A 56 13.21 -2.50 -5.38
C ASN A 56 14.00 -1.23 -4.98
N HIS A 57 13.73 -0.65 -3.81
CA HIS A 57 14.57 0.46 -3.34
C HIS A 57 14.87 0.37 -1.86
N ASN A 58 16.12 0.66 -1.51
CA ASN A 58 16.57 0.71 -0.13
C ASN A 58 16.09 2.00 0.55
N TRP A 59 15.65 1.88 1.80
CA TRP A 59 15.44 3.03 2.67
C TRP A 59 16.77 3.65 3.05
N THR A 60 17.63 2.83 3.66
CA THR A 60 19.01 3.17 3.98
C THR A 60 19.95 2.09 3.49
N GLN A 61 21.22 2.43 3.33
CA GLN A 61 22.28 1.51 2.93
C GLN A 61 23.65 2.01 3.39
N PRO A 62 24.69 1.16 3.39
CA PRO A 62 26.04 1.60 3.75
C PRO A 62 26.53 2.73 2.86
N SER A 63 27.25 3.68 3.41
CA SER A 63 27.81 4.82 2.65
C SER A 63 28.76 4.41 1.53
N THR A 64 29.27 3.19 1.57
CA THR A 64 30.10 2.60 0.51
C THR A 64 29.29 2.16 -0.72
N GLN A 65 27.96 2.01 -0.58
CA GLN A 65 27.07 1.67 -1.67
C GLN A 65 26.42 2.94 -2.22
N THR A 66 26.78 3.32 -3.44
CA THR A 66 26.27 4.52 -4.11
C THR A 66 25.26 4.22 -5.21
N SER A 67 25.09 2.95 -5.56
CA SER A 67 24.13 2.46 -6.56
C SER A 67 23.62 1.07 -6.11
N PRO A 68 22.31 0.84 -6.10
CA PRO A 68 21.24 1.82 -6.36
C PRO A 68 21.22 2.99 -5.35
N LEU A 69 20.44 4.03 -5.64
CA LEU A 69 20.27 5.17 -4.72
C LEU A 69 19.27 4.78 -3.62
N GLN A 70 19.56 5.13 -2.38
CA GLN A 70 18.58 5.00 -1.29
C GLN A 70 17.48 6.08 -1.38
N ILE A 71 16.30 5.82 -0.82
CA ILE A 71 15.18 6.78 -0.79
C ILE A 71 15.34 7.80 0.34
N PHE A 72 15.84 7.39 1.51
CA PHE A 72 15.99 8.28 2.66
C PHE A 72 16.92 9.44 2.33
N MET A 73 16.43 10.66 2.55
CA MET A 73 17.13 11.93 2.23
C MET A 73 17.45 12.12 0.74
N ASN A 74 16.85 11.35 -0.16
CA ASN A 74 17.07 11.50 -1.60
C ASN A 74 16.27 12.69 -2.16
N PRO A 75 16.89 13.63 -2.87
CA PRO A 75 16.17 14.76 -3.48
C PRO A 75 15.20 14.35 -4.60
N ALA A 76 15.31 13.14 -5.15
CA ALA A 76 14.36 12.59 -6.11
C ALA A 76 13.04 12.10 -5.45
N ALA A 77 13.01 11.99 -4.12
CA ALA A 77 11.83 11.56 -3.35
C ALA A 77 11.34 12.68 -2.40
N PRO A 78 10.96 13.87 -2.88
CA PRO A 78 10.58 14.98 -2.02
C PRO A 78 9.31 14.71 -1.21
N PHE A 79 8.31 14.01 -1.76
CA PHE A 79 7.08 13.68 -1.06
C PHE A 79 7.34 12.68 0.06
N ILE A 80 7.96 11.53 -0.25
CA ILE A 80 8.28 10.50 0.76
C ILE A 80 9.11 11.11 1.89
N ASN A 81 10.15 11.86 1.56
CA ASN A 81 10.99 12.50 2.57
C ASN A 81 10.25 13.58 3.38
N SER A 82 9.27 14.29 2.80
CA SER A 82 8.45 15.25 3.54
C SER A 82 7.60 14.59 4.63
N LEU A 83 7.15 13.36 4.40
CA LEU A 83 6.39 12.58 5.40
C LEU A 83 7.23 12.32 6.64
N VAL A 84 8.48 11.90 6.45
CA VAL A 84 9.34 11.38 7.53
C VAL A 84 10.23 12.46 8.18
N ASN A 85 10.50 13.59 7.53
CA ASN A 85 11.30 14.68 8.11
C ASN A 85 10.47 15.72 8.88
N GLY A 86 9.15 15.57 8.88
CA GLY A 86 8.25 16.46 9.61
C GLY A 86 7.89 17.76 8.88
N THR A 87 8.17 17.87 7.57
CA THR A 87 7.81 19.06 6.77
C THR A 87 6.44 18.94 6.11
N SER A 88 5.86 17.75 6.05
CA SER A 88 4.49 17.54 5.57
C SER A 88 3.46 18.03 6.60
N GLY A 89 2.36 18.61 6.13
CA GLY A 89 1.20 18.98 6.97
C GLY A 89 0.53 17.80 7.69
N ILE A 90 0.84 16.55 7.28
CA ILE A 90 0.29 15.32 7.86
C ILE A 90 1.30 14.58 8.75
N SER A 91 2.47 15.17 9.03
CA SER A 91 3.54 14.53 9.80
C SER A 91 3.13 14.00 11.17
N GLY A 92 2.11 14.60 11.79
CA GLY A 92 1.52 14.11 13.05
C GLY A 92 0.72 12.81 12.92
N GLN A 93 0.48 12.33 11.71
CA GLN A 93 -0.19 11.07 11.39
C GLN A 93 0.78 10.04 10.77
N VAL A 94 2.08 10.25 10.90
CA VAL A 94 3.10 9.42 10.26
C VAL A 94 3.99 8.76 11.29
N SER A 95 4.21 7.47 11.12
CA SER A 95 5.29 6.71 11.76
C SER A 95 6.00 5.85 10.72
N TYR A 96 7.26 5.47 10.96
CA TYR A 96 8.00 4.66 10.02
C TYR A 96 9.07 3.81 10.69
N ALA A 97 9.41 2.68 10.08
CA ALA A 97 10.47 1.79 10.54
C ALA A 97 11.79 2.12 9.85
N ASN A 98 12.88 2.16 10.64
CA ASN A 98 14.24 2.24 10.10
C ASN A 98 14.90 0.86 10.00
N GLY A 99 14.31 -0.17 10.59
CA GLY A 99 14.83 -1.54 10.62
C GLY A 99 13.95 -2.54 9.83
N TYR A 100 13.16 -2.09 8.85
CA TYR A 100 12.36 -3.00 8.03
C TYR A 100 13.22 -3.64 6.95
N ILE A 101 13.12 -4.97 6.80
CA ILE A 101 13.83 -5.76 5.80
C ILE A 101 12.81 -6.58 4.98
N ASN A 102 13.26 -7.23 3.89
CA ASN A 102 12.43 -8.14 3.12
C ASN A 102 12.06 -9.43 3.89
N SER A 103 11.55 -10.44 3.21
CA SER A 103 11.08 -11.69 3.83
C SER A 103 12.19 -12.47 4.54
N GLY A 104 13.41 -12.43 4.02
CA GLY A 104 14.58 -13.13 4.56
C GLY A 104 15.71 -13.21 3.56
N THR A 105 16.90 -13.62 4.05
CA THR A 105 18.10 -13.75 3.23
C THR A 105 17.88 -14.72 2.05
N GLY A 106 18.15 -14.24 0.83
CA GLY A 106 18.01 -15.01 -0.40
C GLY A 106 16.59 -15.10 -0.95
N VAL A 107 15.62 -14.38 -0.36
CA VAL A 107 14.24 -14.31 -0.91
C VAL A 107 14.19 -13.22 -1.97
N HIS A 108 14.53 -13.61 -3.18
CA HIS A 108 14.56 -12.84 -4.42
C HIS A 108 14.13 -13.73 -5.59
N PRO A 109 13.68 -13.16 -6.71
CA PRO A 109 13.36 -11.76 -6.97
C PRO A 109 12.06 -11.31 -6.29
N SER A 110 11.30 -10.35 -6.88
CA SER A 110 10.13 -9.70 -6.26
C SER A 110 9.00 -10.66 -5.89
N GLU A 111 8.58 -11.56 -6.80
CA GLU A 111 7.40 -12.43 -6.60
C GLU A 111 7.39 -13.19 -5.27
N PRO A 112 8.46 -13.86 -4.83
CA PRO A 112 8.48 -14.56 -3.55
C PRO A 112 8.19 -13.65 -2.35
N ASN A 113 8.53 -12.36 -2.40
CA ASN A 113 8.22 -11.39 -1.35
C ASN A 113 6.73 -11.03 -1.33
N TYR A 114 6.10 -10.91 -2.51
CA TYR A 114 4.65 -10.72 -2.61
C TYR A 114 3.86 -11.94 -2.11
N ILE A 115 4.27 -13.15 -2.48
CA ILE A 115 3.67 -14.39 -1.95
C ILE A 115 3.86 -14.46 -0.42
N TRP A 116 5.03 -14.04 0.07
CA TRP A 116 5.32 -14.03 1.52
C TRP A 116 4.43 -13.04 2.28
N ALA A 117 4.14 -11.88 1.72
CA ALA A 117 3.25 -10.90 2.32
C ALA A 117 1.82 -11.44 2.55
N GLU A 118 1.39 -12.45 1.77
CA GLU A 118 0.12 -13.15 1.92
C GLU A 118 0.20 -14.38 2.82
N ALA A 119 1.31 -15.13 2.80
CA ALA A 119 1.35 -16.47 3.40
C ALA A 119 2.44 -16.67 4.47
N GLY A 120 3.37 -15.73 4.62
CA GLY A 120 4.52 -15.87 5.53
C GLY A 120 5.53 -16.94 5.07
N THR A 121 5.46 -17.32 3.81
CA THR A 121 6.37 -18.23 3.11
C THR A 121 6.22 -18.02 1.60
N ASN A 122 7.29 -18.28 0.85
CA ASN A 122 7.27 -18.24 -0.61
C ASN A 122 6.98 -19.61 -1.26
N PHE A 123 6.70 -20.64 -0.49
CA PHE A 123 6.45 -22.02 -0.97
C PHE A 123 7.53 -22.58 -1.88
N GLY A 124 8.76 -22.08 -1.82
CA GLY A 124 9.87 -22.49 -2.68
C GLY A 124 9.89 -21.80 -4.06
N VAL A 125 9.11 -20.78 -4.27
CA VAL A 125 9.17 -19.91 -5.45
C VAL A 125 10.36 -18.97 -5.32
N PHE A 126 11.20 -18.90 -6.38
CA PHE A 126 12.39 -18.05 -6.49
C PHE A 126 12.57 -17.52 -7.91
N ASN A 127 11.46 -17.17 -8.57
CA ASN A 127 11.42 -16.57 -9.90
C ASN A 127 10.35 -15.48 -9.95
N ASP A 128 10.14 -14.87 -11.11
CA ASP A 128 9.17 -13.82 -11.38
C ASP A 128 8.17 -14.26 -12.47
N ASP A 129 7.82 -15.52 -12.49
CA ASP A 129 6.93 -16.06 -13.52
C ASP A 129 5.46 -15.72 -13.21
N ASP A 130 4.62 -15.70 -14.24
CA ASP A 130 3.17 -15.54 -14.02
C ASP A 130 2.61 -16.81 -13.33
N PRO A 131 1.48 -16.73 -12.59
CA PRO A 131 0.95 -17.86 -11.83
C PRO A 131 0.63 -19.10 -12.68
N TYR A 132 0.42 -18.91 -13.97
CA TYR A 132 0.14 -19.95 -14.95
C TYR A 132 0.92 -19.71 -16.23
N HIS A 133 1.29 -20.78 -16.93
CA HIS A 133 1.74 -20.69 -18.32
C HIS A 133 0.59 -20.28 -19.26
N ALA A 134 0.90 -19.85 -20.47
CA ALA A 134 -0.08 -19.44 -21.46
C ALA A 134 -1.08 -20.54 -21.88
N ASP A 135 -0.72 -21.82 -21.67
CA ASP A 135 -1.60 -22.97 -21.87
C ASP A 135 -2.42 -23.37 -20.64
N CYS A 136 -2.40 -22.50 -19.60
CA CYS A 136 -3.07 -22.72 -18.32
C CYS A 136 -2.50 -23.86 -17.47
N THR A 137 -1.33 -24.38 -17.75
CA THR A 137 -0.65 -25.24 -16.78
C THR A 137 -0.20 -24.38 -15.57
N PRO A 138 -0.38 -24.86 -14.33
CA PRO A 138 0.12 -24.16 -13.14
C PRO A 138 1.64 -23.97 -13.21
N ASP A 139 2.11 -22.78 -12.84
CA ASP A 139 3.54 -22.48 -12.67
C ASP A 139 3.81 -22.14 -11.20
N THR A 140 3.71 -20.90 -10.81
CA THR A 140 4.00 -20.47 -9.43
C THR A 140 2.75 -20.39 -8.54
N VAL A 141 1.55 -20.65 -9.09
CA VAL A 141 0.30 -20.64 -8.32
C VAL A 141 0.27 -21.72 -7.24
N GLN A 142 -0.18 -21.33 -6.04
CA GLN A 142 -0.26 -22.19 -4.86
C GLN A 142 -1.68 -22.71 -4.66
N ASN A 143 -1.81 -24.02 -4.43
CA ASN A 143 -3.09 -24.65 -4.10
C ASN A 143 -3.21 -24.82 -2.58
N THR A 144 -3.45 -23.73 -1.89
CA THR A 144 -3.62 -23.68 -0.43
C THR A 144 -4.58 -22.58 -0.05
N ASN A 145 -5.20 -22.69 1.12
CA ASN A 145 -5.98 -21.63 1.77
C ASN A 145 -5.26 -21.05 3.02
N GLN A 146 -3.96 -21.36 3.17
CA GLN A 146 -3.14 -20.84 4.25
C GLN A 146 -2.49 -19.53 3.80
N HIS A 147 -3.32 -18.52 3.60
CA HIS A 147 -2.91 -17.15 3.26
C HIS A 147 -3.94 -16.12 3.74
N LEU A 148 -3.53 -14.86 3.84
CA LEU A 148 -4.27 -13.79 4.49
C LEU A 148 -5.67 -13.59 3.89
N THR A 149 -5.77 -13.44 2.57
CA THR A 149 -7.06 -13.15 1.91
C THR A 149 -8.05 -14.31 1.99
N ALA A 150 -7.59 -15.57 2.10
CA ALA A 150 -8.45 -16.71 2.43
C ALA A 150 -8.99 -16.61 3.87
N PHE A 151 -8.12 -16.23 4.84
CA PHE A 151 -8.54 -16.04 6.23
C PHE A 151 -9.52 -14.86 6.38
N LEU A 152 -9.26 -13.75 5.69
CA LEU A 152 -10.17 -12.61 5.64
C LEU A 152 -11.54 -13.03 5.13
N THR A 153 -11.61 -13.76 4.01
CA THR A 153 -12.84 -14.26 3.43
C THR A 153 -13.61 -15.17 4.42
N LYS A 154 -12.89 -16.08 5.09
CA LYS A 154 -13.48 -16.95 6.11
C LYS A 154 -14.00 -16.16 7.31
N ALA A 155 -13.33 -15.08 7.70
CA ALA A 155 -13.75 -14.16 8.76
C ALA A 155 -14.83 -13.14 8.31
N ARG A 156 -15.32 -13.22 7.06
CA ARG A 156 -16.26 -12.26 6.45
C ARG A 156 -15.70 -10.82 6.37
N ARG A 157 -14.40 -10.69 6.31
CA ARG A 157 -13.73 -9.44 5.96
C ARG A 157 -13.63 -9.33 4.45
N THR A 158 -13.71 -8.13 3.96
CA THR A 158 -13.62 -7.86 2.52
C THR A 158 -12.18 -7.52 2.13
N TRP A 159 -11.78 -7.94 0.93
CA TRP A 159 -10.51 -7.55 0.34
C TRP A 159 -10.67 -7.17 -1.12
N ARG A 160 -9.79 -6.32 -1.64
CA ARG A 160 -9.74 -5.94 -3.05
C ARG A 160 -8.31 -5.55 -3.45
N SER A 161 -7.92 -6.01 -4.64
CA SER A 161 -6.68 -5.65 -5.30
C SER A 161 -6.97 -4.63 -6.41
N TYR A 162 -6.34 -3.45 -6.33
CA TYR A 162 -6.37 -2.43 -7.36
C TYR A 162 -5.04 -2.44 -8.11
N GLN A 163 -5.11 -2.77 -9.38
CA GLN A 163 -3.93 -2.94 -10.22
C GLN A 163 -3.93 -1.90 -11.34
N GLU A 164 -2.81 -1.21 -11.50
CA GLU A 164 -2.69 -0.23 -12.59
C GLU A 164 -2.55 -0.96 -13.95
N ASP A 165 -3.12 -0.36 -14.99
CA ASP A 165 -3.10 -0.84 -16.39
C ASP A 165 -3.91 -2.12 -16.66
N THR A 166 -4.68 -2.65 -15.71
CA THR A 166 -5.57 -3.79 -15.90
C THR A 166 -7.00 -3.32 -16.20
N ASP A 167 -7.76 -4.12 -16.93
CA ASP A 167 -9.18 -3.87 -17.26
C ASP A 167 -9.48 -2.45 -17.75
N VAL A 168 -8.58 -1.92 -18.59
CA VAL A 168 -8.72 -0.65 -19.28
C VAL A 168 -8.74 -0.86 -20.79
N ASP A 169 -9.35 0.06 -21.53
CA ASP A 169 -9.30 0.05 -22.99
C ASP A 169 -7.97 0.65 -23.52
N THR A 170 -7.83 0.66 -24.83
CA THR A 170 -6.63 1.19 -25.51
C THR A 170 -6.39 2.68 -25.28
N THR A 171 -7.35 3.40 -24.68
CA THR A 171 -7.24 4.82 -24.31
C THR A 171 -7.05 5.04 -22.80
N ASN A 172 -6.79 3.95 -22.04
CA ASN A 172 -6.67 3.95 -20.57
C ASN A 172 -7.97 4.34 -19.86
N THR A 173 -9.12 4.02 -20.46
CA THR A 173 -10.42 4.18 -19.82
C THR A 173 -10.82 2.86 -19.17
N PRO A 174 -11.26 2.84 -17.90
CA PRO A 174 -11.70 1.61 -17.23
C PRO A 174 -12.84 0.95 -17.99
N LEU A 175 -12.77 -0.36 -18.17
CA LEU A 175 -13.85 -1.16 -18.72
C LEU A 175 -15.05 -1.17 -17.77
N ALA A 176 -16.24 -1.44 -18.32
CA ALA A 176 -17.40 -1.68 -17.48
C ALA A 176 -17.16 -2.86 -16.53
N ARG A 177 -17.61 -2.76 -15.28
CA ARG A 177 -17.41 -3.78 -14.24
C ARG A 177 -17.83 -5.19 -14.64
N SER A 178 -18.78 -5.32 -15.58
CA SER A 178 -19.21 -6.61 -16.13
C SER A 178 -18.13 -7.27 -17.01
N ALA A 179 -17.16 -6.51 -17.50
CA ALA A 179 -16.07 -6.97 -18.37
C ALA A 179 -14.75 -7.18 -17.61
N TRP A 180 -14.70 -6.91 -16.29
CA TRP A 180 -13.49 -7.11 -15.49
C TRP A 180 -13.09 -8.58 -15.45
N THR A 181 -11.79 -8.79 -15.29
CA THR A 181 -11.15 -10.10 -15.32
C THR A 181 -10.25 -10.28 -14.09
N VAL A 182 -9.69 -11.45 -13.89
CA VAL A 182 -8.56 -11.64 -12.97
C VAL A 182 -7.27 -11.47 -13.78
N PRO A 183 -6.39 -10.54 -13.43
CA PRO A 183 -5.20 -10.21 -14.22
C PRO A 183 -4.05 -11.20 -13.93
N LEU A 184 -4.14 -12.40 -14.51
CA LEU A 184 -3.20 -13.50 -14.27
C LEU A 184 -1.88 -13.37 -15.02
N PHE A 185 -1.80 -12.52 -16.03
CA PHE A 185 -0.64 -12.42 -16.92
C PHE A 185 -0.13 -11.00 -16.99
N SER A 186 1.17 -10.86 -16.96
CA SER A 186 1.87 -9.58 -17.14
C SER A 186 1.64 -9.02 -18.54
N ILE A 187 1.45 -7.71 -18.63
CA ILE A 187 1.24 -7.01 -19.92
C ILE A 187 2.07 -5.73 -19.97
N ASN A 188 2.63 -5.42 -21.12
CA ASN A 188 3.31 -4.15 -21.38
C ASN A 188 3.03 -3.62 -22.78
N GLY A 189 3.19 -2.32 -22.97
CA GLY A 189 2.98 -1.69 -24.29
C GLY A 189 2.68 -0.20 -24.19
N SER A 190 1.85 0.26 -25.13
CA SER A 190 1.47 1.67 -25.21
C SER A 190 -0.01 1.84 -25.53
N PHE A 191 -0.67 2.73 -24.80
CA PHE A 191 -2.02 3.18 -25.10
C PHE A 191 -2.09 3.92 -26.43
N THR A 192 -3.23 3.84 -27.08
CA THR A 192 -3.50 4.59 -28.30
C THR A 192 -3.78 6.07 -27.96
N SER A 193 -3.21 7.00 -28.74
CA SER A 193 -3.50 8.43 -28.56
C SER A 193 -5.01 8.71 -28.71
N PRO A 194 -5.64 9.49 -27.82
CA PRO A 194 -5.05 10.36 -26.79
C PRO A 194 -4.84 9.70 -25.42
N GLY A 195 -5.00 8.37 -25.29
CA GLY A 195 -4.88 7.64 -24.03
C GLY A 195 -3.52 7.86 -23.36
N ARG A 196 -3.53 8.13 -22.05
CA ARG A 196 -2.35 8.37 -21.24
C ARG A 196 -2.56 7.83 -19.83
N ASN A 197 -1.48 7.38 -19.24
CA ASN A 197 -1.45 7.04 -17.84
C ASN A 197 -1.77 8.28 -16.98
N ALA A 198 -2.64 8.13 -15.97
CA ALA A 198 -3.13 9.23 -15.15
C ALA A 198 -2.06 9.79 -14.18
N TYR A 199 -1.04 9.00 -13.87
CA TYR A 199 -0.02 9.36 -12.87
C TYR A 199 1.25 9.90 -13.48
N ASN A 200 1.73 9.33 -14.59
CA ASN A 200 2.97 9.75 -15.26
C ASN A 200 2.76 10.47 -16.60
N TYR A 201 1.50 10.54 -17.10
CA TYR A 201 1.08 11.20 -18.34
C TYR A 201 1.71 10.66 -19.63
N THR A 202 2.33 9.48 -19.58
CA THR A 202 2.86 8.80 -20.76
C THR A 202 1.80 7.88 -21.37
N GLN A 203 2.08 7.33 -22.55
CA GLN A 203 1.24 6.29 -23.15
C GLN A 203 1.65 4.89 -22.73
N GLN A 204 2.74 4.72 -21.97
CA GLN A 204 3.28 3.43 -21.60
C GLN A 204 2.45 2.78 -20.49
N TYR A 205 2.19 1.49 -20.65
CA TYR A 205 1.62 0.63 -19.62
C TYR A 205 2.53 -0.58 -19.35
N ASN A 206 2.54 -1.07 -18.12
CA ASN A 206 3.39 -2.18 -17.72
C ASN A 206 2.89 -2.81 -16.41
N TYR A 207 1.80 -3.58 -16.51
CA TYR A 207 1.32 -4.38 -15.38
C TYR A 207 2.19 -5.64 -15.24
N ALA A 208 2.61 -5.97 -14.01
CA ALA A 208 3.30 -7.20 -13.68
C ALA A 208 2.45 -8.06 -12.73
N ALA A 209 2.12 -9.29 -13.13
CA ALA A 209 1.34 -10.21 -12.28
C ALA A 209 2.11 -10.58 -11.01
N LYS A 210 3.43 -10.64 -11.06
CA LYS A 210 4.32 -10.88 -9.91
C LYS A 210 4.14 -9.89 -8.76
N HIS A 211 3.61 -8.68 -9.02
CA HIS A 211 3.33 -7.66 -8.02
C HIS A 211 1.88 -7.68 -7.51
N ASN A 212 1.12 -8.70 -7.84
CA ASN A 212 -0.26 -8.89 -7.41
C ASN A 212 -0.38 -10.17 -6.57
N PRO A 213 -0.16 -10.12 -5.25
CA PRO A 213 0.01 -11.33 -4.42
C PRO A 213 -1.18 -12.29 -4.49
N MET A 214 -2.40 -11.77 -4.66
CA MET A 214 -3.63 -12.58 -4.62
C MET A 214 -3.81 -13.48 -5.84
N VAL A 215 -3.12 -13.23 -6.98
CA VAL A 215 -3.25 -14.11 -8.17
C VAL A 215 -2.49 -15.42 -8.02
N PHE A 216 -1.58 -15.52 -7.04
CA PHE A 216 -0.75 -16.69 -6.78
C PHE A 216 -1.44 -17.76 -5.92
N PHE A 217 -2.72 -17.63 -5.61
CA PHE A 217 -3.47 -18.65 -4.86
C PHE A 217 -4.71 -19.08 -5.66
N THR A 218 -4.93 -20.39 -5.77
CA THR A 218 -5.99 -20.95 -6.63
C THR A 218 -7.38 -20.47 -6.24
N ASP A 219 -7.65 -20.30 -4.94
CA ASP A 219 -8.96 -19.89 -4.43
C ASP A 219 -9.24 -18.38 -4.66
N THR A 220 -8.21 -17.53 -4.70
CA THR A 220 -8.35 -16.10 -4.99
C THR A 220 -8.16 -15.77 -6.47
N SER A 221 -7.37 -16.53 -7.21
CA SER A 221 -7.26 -16.38 -8.67
C SER A 221 -8.49 -16.94 -9.42
N GLY A 222 -9.23 -17.86 -8.81
CA GLY A 222 -10.32 -18.58 -9.47
C GLY A 222 -9.84 -19.54 -10.56
N GLY A 223 -8.58 -20.00 -10.46
CA GLY A 223 -7.89 -20.80 -11.45
C GLY A 223 -7.45 -19.99 -12.68
N CYS A 224 -6.98 -20.67 -13.73
CA CYS A 224 -6.57 -20.02 -14.97
C CYS A 224 -7.80 -19.60 -15.82
N ASN A 225 -8.53 -18.60 -15.35
CA ASN A 225 -9.70 -18.06 -16.06
C ASN A 225 -9.58 -16.54 -16.19
N THR A 226 -9.09 -16.08 -17.33
CA THR A 226 -8.92 -14.65 -17.67
C THR A 226 -10.17 -14.02 -18.27
N THR A 227 -11.33 -14.62 -18.12
CA THR A 227 -12.58 -14.10 -18.71
C THR A 227 -13.46 -13.44 -17.64
N ALA A 228 -14.43 -12.66 -18.08
CA ALA A 228 -15.45 -12.07 -17.20
C ALA A 228 -16.39 -13.11 -16.54
N SER A 229 -16.23 -14.40 -16.80
CA SER A 229 -16.90 -15.49 -16.08
C SER A 229 -16.18 -15.94 -14.80
N ASN A 230 -14.94 -15.47 -14.55
CA ASN A 230 -14.20 -15.80 -13.36
C ASN A 230 -14.95 -15.31 -12.11
N PRO A 231 -15.27 -16.16 -11.12
CA PRO A 231 -16.01 -15.77 -9.94
C PRO A 231 -15.28 -14.75 -9.07
N MET A 232 -13.94 -14.72 -9.14
CA MET A 232 -13.08 -13.84 -8.33
C MET A 232 -12.85 -12.47 -8.99
N ARG A 233 -13.27 -12.26 -10.25
CA ARG A 233 -12.97 -11.05 -11.03
C ARG A 233 -13.33 -9.72 -10.34
N LEU A 234 -14.33 -9.70 -9.45
CA LEU A 234 -14.74 -8.48 -8.76
C LEU A 234 -13.88 -8.14 -7.54
N GLN A 235 -12.96 -9.02 -7.19
CA GLN A 235 -11.93 -8.75 -6.18
C GLN A 235 -10.74 -7.99 -6.78
N TYR A 236 -10.66 -7.91 -8.09
CA TYR A 236 -9.64 -7.17 -8.83
C TYR A 236 -10.30 -5.99 -9.54
N ALA A 237 -9.64 -4.86 -9.54
CA ALA A 237 -10.16 -3.65 -10.16
C ALA A 237 -9.03 -2.85 -10.82
N PRO A 238 -9.30 -2.17 -11.93
CA PRO A 238 -8.36 -1.19 -12.46
C PRO A 238 -8.15 -0.08 -11.43
N LEU A 239 -6.91 0.42 -11.31
CA LEU A 239 -6.57 1.42 -10.29
C LEU A 239 -7.44 2.68 -10.37
N GLN A 240 -7.91 3.06 -11.55
CA GLN A 240 -8.82 4.21 -11.74
C GLN A 240 -10.16 4.05 -11.00
N GLN A 241 -10.57 2.80 -10.73
CA GLN A 241 -11.79 2.52 -9.97
C GLN A 241 -11.65 2.91 -8.49
N LEU A 242 -10.43 2.93 -7.95
CA LEU A 242 -10.19 3.29 -6.55
C LEU A 242 -10.79 4.66 -6.20
N ALA A 243 -10.61 5.65 -7.05
CA ALA A 243 -11.16 7.00 -6.80
C ALA A 243 -12.70 6.99 -6.65
N LEU A 244 -13.38 6.20 -7.48
CA LEU A 244 -14.85 6.05 -7.45
C LEU A 244 -15.30 5.27 -6.20
N ASP A 245 -14.58 4.22 -5.83
CA ASP A 245 -14.88 3.42 -4.65
C ASP A 245 -14.63 4.20 -3.36
N LEU A 246 -13.57 5.00 -3.29
CA LEU A 246 -13.31 5.93 -2.18
C LEU A 246 -14.42 6.98 -2.05
N GLN A 247 -14.83 7.59 -3.16
CA GLN A 247 -15.89 8.61 -3.18
C GLN A 247 -17.25 8.02 -2.74
N SER A 248 -17.57 6.80 -3.15
CA SER A 248 -18.82 6.12 -2.80
C SER A 248 -18.75 5.36 -1.47
N ASN A 249 -17.61 5.38 -0.78
CA ASN A 249 -17.33 4.59 0.42
C ASN A 249 -17.57 3.09 0.21
N ASN A 250 -17.13 2.57 -0.92
CA ASN A 250 -17.26 1.16 -1.34
C ASN A 250 -15.89 0.48 -1.47
N VAL A 251 -14.96 0.79 -0.57
CA VAL A 251 -13.67 0.11 -0.48
C VAL A 251 -13.74 -1.09 0.45
N ALA A 252 -12.84 -2.04 0.25
CA ALA A 252 -12.73 -3.23 1.10
C ALA A 252 -12.01 -2.91 2.42
N ASP A 253 -12.19 -3.77 3.44
CA ASP A 253 -11.45 -3.69 4.71
C ASP A 253 -9.93 -3.75 4.46
N TYR A 254 -9.50 -4.69 3.61
CA TYR A 254 -8.11 -4.84 3.16
C TYR A 254 -8.00 -4.50 1.68
N THR A 255 -7.29 -3.43 1.37
CA THR A 255 -7.12 -2.90 0.02
C THR A 255 -5.65 -2.93 -0.36
N TRP A 256 -5.30 -3.74 -1.35
CA TRP A 256 -3.98 -3.81 -1.94
C TRP A 256 -3.92 -2.97 -3.23
N ILE A 257 -2.94 -2.10 -3.35
CA ILE A 257 -2.78 -1.18 -4.47
C ILE A 257 -1.38 -1.38 -5.05
N THR A 258 -1.30 -1.81 -6.31
CA THR A 258 -0.02 -1.91 -7.01
C THR A 258 -0.01 -0.97 -8.21
N PRO A 259 0.91 0.00 -8.24
CA PRO A 259 1.20 0.76 -9.45
C PRO A 259 1.77 -0.14 -10.55
N ASN A 260 1.80 0.37 -11.78
CA ASN A 260 2.56 -0.30 -12.85
C ASN A 260 4.08 -0.18 -12.60
N GLN A 261 4.88 -0.97 -13.31
CA GLN A 261 6.33 -1.02 -13.08
C GLN A 261 7.08 0.31 -13.31
N TYR A 262 6.43 1.33 -13.85
CA TYR A 262 7.01 2.68 -13.92
C TYR A 262 6.70 3.50 -12.67
N ASN A 263 5.50 3.36 -12.15
CA ASN A 263 5.00 4.15 -11.02
C ASN A 263 5.32 3.50 -9.66
N ASP A 264 5.71 2.22 -9.64
CA ASP A 264 6.18 1.51 -8.43
C ASP A 264 7.69 1.69 -8.14
N GLN A 265 8.44 2.33 -9.01
CA GLN A 265 9.91 2.56 -8.97
C GLN A 265 10.75 1.46 -9.63
N HIS A 266 10.17 0.39 -10.18
CA HIS A 266 10.93 -0.71 -10.78
C HIS A 266 11.59 -0.33 -12.11
N THR A 267 10.84 0.28 -13.03
CA THR A 267 11.27 0.49 -14.42
C THR A 267 11.31 1.98 -14.78
N THR A 268 12.35 2.39 -15.49
CA THR A 268 12.42 3.76 -16.00
C THR A 268 11.55 3.93 -17.24
N LEU A 269 10.75 5.00 -17.29
CA LEU A 269 10.05 5.41 -18.49
C LEU A 269 11.01 5.64 -19.64
N THR A 270 10.62 5.32 -20.87
CA THR A 270 11.44 5.56 -22.09
C THR A 270 11.58 7.04 -22.42
N THR A 271 10.68 7.87 -21.92
CA THR A 271 10.77 9.34 -21.99
C THR A 271 11.43 9.88 -20.73
N ASN A 272 12.31 10.86 -20.88
CA ASN A 272 12.96 11.49 -19.73
C ASN A 272 11.94 11.99 -18.71
N TYR A 273 12.12 11.62 -17.47
CA TYR A 273 11.31 12.09 -16.35
C TYR A 273 11.92 13.39 -15.80
N GLY A 274 11.48 14.52 -16.35
CA GLY A 274 12.14 15.79 -16.13
C GLY A 274 13.59 15.76 -16.67
N ASN A 275 14.55 16.11 -15.83
CA ASN A 275 15.99 16.00 -16.13
C ASN A 275 16.65 14.80 -15.43
N LEU A 276 15.86 13.90 -14.83
CA LEU A 276 16.35 12.73 -14.10
C LEU A 276 16.48 11.54 -15.04
N THR A 277 17.47 10.70 -14.78
CA THR A 277 17.72 9.47 -15.53
C THR A 277 18.06 8.32 -14.59
N GLY A 278 17.92 7.09 -15.07
CA GLY A 278 18.25 5.89 -14.32
C GLY A 278 17.49 5.83 -13.00
N ASP A 279 18.18 5.50 -11.94
CA ASP A 279 17.61 5.25 -10.62
C ASP A 279 16.90 6.47 -10.01
N ALA A 280 17.48 7.66 -10.15
CA ALA A 280 16.84 8.89 -9.70
C ALA A 280 15.50 9.15 -10.41
N ALA A 281 15.37 8.74 -11.68
CA ALA A 281 14.10 8.85 -12.41
C ALA A 281 13.06 7.84 -11.88
N ARG A 282 13.45 6.60 -11.61
CA ARG A 282 12.59 5.56 -11.00
C ARG A 282 12.05 6.03 -9.65
N ILE A 283 12.91 6.48 -8.76
CA ILE A 283 12.53 7.03 -7.45
C ILE A 283 11.54 8.19 -7.61
N ALA A 284 11.81 9.14 -8.52
CA ALA A 284 10.94 10.29 -8.73
C ALA A 284 9.57 9.91 -9.34
N GLN A 285 9.52 8.87 -10.18
CA GLN A 285 8.26 8.35 -10.74
C GLN A 285 7.35 7.86 -9.61
N GLY A 286 7.86 7.00 -8.73
CA GLY A 286 7.07 6.48 -7.61
C GLY A 286 6.76 7.54 -6.55
N ASP A 287 7.68 8.44 -6.24
CA ASP A 287 7.42 9.57 -5.33
C ASP A 287 6.25 10.43 -5.84
N ASN A 288 6.21 10.70 -7.14
CA ASN A 288 5.12 11.46 -7.76
C ASN A 288 3.79 10.68 -7.80
N PHE A 289 3.84 9.36 -7.95
CA PHE A 289 2.66 8.50 -7.80
C PHE A 289 2.11 8.59 -6.36
N LEU A 290 2.96 8.39 -5.37
CA LEU A 290 2.57 8.47 -3.95
C LEU A 290 2.03 9.85 -3.57
N ALA A 291 2.61 10.92 -4.10
CA ALA A 291 2.14 12.30 -3.89
C ALA A 291 0.70 12.54 -4.39
N ARG A 292 0.17 11.67 -5.25
CA ARG A 292 -1.19 11.75 -5.78
C ARG A 292 -2.14 10.77 -5.11
N ILE A 293 -1.71 9.52 -4.90
CA ILE A 293 -2.59 8.47 -4.37
C ILE A 293 -2.84 8.65 -2.88
N VAL A 294 -1.82 9.03 -2.10
CA VAL A 294 -1.95 9.19 -0.64
C VAL A 294 -2.99 10.26 -0.27
N PRO A 295 -2.95 11.50 -0.80
CA PRO A 295 -3.98 12.49 -0.49
C PRO A 295 -5.38 12.07 -0.96
N LEU A 296 -5.49 11.32 -2.07
CA LEU A 296 -6.77 10.80 -2.54
C LEU A 296 -7.39 9.83 -1.52
N ILE A 297 -6.58 8.88 -1.00
CA ILE A 297 -7.04 7.94 0.03
C ILE A 297 -7.38 8.69 1.32
N MET A 298 -6.54 9.62 1.77
CA MET A 298 -6.75 10.40 3.00
C MET A 298 -8.03 11.23 2.98
N ALA A 299 -8.49 11.69 1.81
CA ALA A 299 -9.73 12.42 1.65
C ALA A 299 -10.99 11.54 1.79
N SER A 300 -10.86 10.22 1.80
CA SER A 300 -11.98 9.28 1.85
C SER A 300 -12.53 9.11 3.27
N LYS A 301 -13.82 8.75 3.33
CA LYS A 301 -14.47 8.39 4.61
C LYS A 301 -13.83 7.15 5.23
N ALA A 302 -13.41 6.17 4.43
CA ALA A 302 -12.78 4.95 4.92
C ALA A 302 -11.45 5.23 5.64
N TYR A 303 -10.65 6.18 5.15
CA TYR A 303 -9.45 6.62 5.86
C TYR A 303 -9.79 7.41 7.13
N GLN A 304 -10.76 8.33 7.05
CA GLN A 304 -11.15 9.17 8.19
C GLN A 304 -11.81 8.37 9.33
N ASP A 305 -12.45 7.23 9.02
CA ASP A 305 -13.00 6.29 10.01
C ASP A 305 -11.96 5.23 10.39
N HIS A 306 -10.85 5.65 11.00
CA HIS A 306 -9.76 4.77 11.46
C HIS A 306 -9.08 3.96 10.35
N GLY A 307 -8.88 4.56 9.18
CA GLY A 307 -8.10 3.94 8.11
C GLY A 307 -6.59 4.10 8.33
N ALA A 308 -5.82 3.19 7.77
CA ALA A 308 -4.36 3.26 7.70
C ALA A 308 -3.88 3.05 6.27
N ILE A 309 -2.92 3.86 5.83
CA ILE A 309 -2.16 3.65 4.60
C ILE A 309 -0.80 3.12 4.99
N LEU A 310 -0.41 1.99 4.41
CA LEU A 310 0.89 1.38 4.58
C LEU A 310 1.64 1.49 3.26
N LEU A 311 2.72 2.28 3.23
CA LEU A 311 3.63 2.31 2.10
C LEU A 311 4.65 1.21 2.33
N TRP A 312 4.67 0.22 1.46
CA TRP A 312 5.40 -1.03 1.58
C TRP A 312 6.31 -1.21 0.36
N TRP A 313 7.53 -1.66 0.56
CA TRP A 313 8.47 -2.06 -0.49
C TRP A 313 8.79 -3.53 -0.35
N ASP A 314 8.96 -4.22 -1.46
CA ASP A 314 9.10 -5.67 -1.55
C ASP A 314 10.47 -6.20 -1.17
N GLU A 315 11.53 -5.66 -1.75
CA GLU A 315 12.89 -6.14 -1.54
C GLU A 315 13.95 -5.05 -1.65
N SER A 316 15.13 -5.34 -1.09
CA SER A 316 16.30 -4.47 -1.19
C SER A 316 17.05 -4.71 -2.49
N GLU A 317 17.56 -3.65 -3.12
CA GLU A 317 18.50 -3.77 -4.22
C GLU A 317 19.95 -3.89 -3.74
N GLY A 318 20.73 -4.70 -4.46
CA GLY A 318 22.14 -4.91 -4.17
C GLY A 318 22.46 -6.00 -3.16
N GLY A 319 21.48 -6.84 -2.84
CA GLY A 319 21.59 -8.04 -1.99
C GLY A 319 21.20 -7.79 -0.53
N ASP A 320 21.04 -8.89 0.20
CA ASP A 320 20.57 -8.93 1.59
C ASP A 320 21.72 -8.61 2.56
N ASP A 321 21.80 -7.34 2.91
CA ASP A 321 22.65 -6.87 4.00
C ASP A 321 21.73 -6.24 5.06
N PRO A 322 21.82 -6.59 6.35
CA PRO A 322 20.99 -6.00 7.41
C PRO A 322 21.08 -4.47 7.49
N THR A 323 22.10 -3.86 6.87
CA THR A 323 22.24 -2.40 6.77
C THR A 323 21.49 -1.80 5.58
N ARG A 324 20.94 -2.63 4.69
CA ARG A 324 20.04 -2.24 3.61
C ARG A 324 18.61 -2.47 4.06
N THR A 325 17.99 -1.43 4.59
CA THR A 325 16.62 -1.49 5.03
C THR A 325 15.67 -1.05 3.94
N LEU A 326 14.42 -1.46 4.03
CA LEU A 326 13.35 -1.06 3.13
C LEU A 326 12.54 0.11 3.72
N PRO A 327 11.95 0.98 2.91
CA PRO A 327 10.96 1.91 3.41
C PRO A 327 9.72 1.14 3.91
N PHE A 328 9.27 1.49 5.10
CA PHE A 328 7.96 1.09 5.61
C PHE A 328 7.37 2.26 6.39
N ILE A 329 6.29 2.83 5.85
CA ILE A 329 5.71 4.07 6.38
C ILE A 329 4.22 3.84 6.64
N VAL A 330 3.79 4.15 7.87
CA VAL A 330 2.38 4.15 8.28
C VAL A 330 1.86 5.58 8.24
N ILE A 331 0.71 5.79 7.59
CA ILE A 331 -0.01 7.06 7.58
C ILE A 331 -1.42 6.79 8.10
N SER A 332 -1.73 7.27 9.31
CA SER A 332 -3.01 7.03 9.98
C SER A 332 -3.21 8.01 11.13
N SER A 333 -4.44 8.33 11.47
CA SER A 333 -4.74 8.98 12.75
C SER A 333 -4.37 8.12 13.95
N ALA A 334 -4.29 6.80 13.76
CA ALA A 334 -3.84 5.81 14.73
C ALA A 334 -2.32 5.57 14.70
N ALA A 335 -1.55 6.21 13.81
CA ALA A 335 -0.09 6.12 13.84
C ALA A 335 0.47 6.77 15.09
N ARG A 336 1.53 6.17 15.66
CA ARG A 336 2.25 6.74 16.78
C ARG A 336 2.90 8.05 16.36
N ALA A 337 2.56 9.14 17.01
CA ALA A 337 3.15 10.44 16.76
C ALA A 337 4.22 10.75 17.82
N ASN A 338 5.23 11.54 17.44
CA ASN A 338 6.17 12.07 18.40
C ASN A 338 5.55 13.22 19.23
N VAL A 339 6.12 13.55 20.38
CA VAL A 339 5.63 14.52 21.39
C VAL A 339 5.32 15.92 20.84
N ASN A 340 5.78 16.26 19.62
CA ASN A 340 5.57 17.57 18.99
C ASN A 340 4.83 17.46 17.65
N GLY A 341 4.04 16.41 17.41
CA GLY A 341 3.38 16.18 16.14
C GLY A 341 4.34 15.88 14.97
N LYS A 342 5.57 15.49 15.26
CA LYS A 342 6.54 15.01 14.28
C LYS A 342 6.36 13.51 14.06
N PRO A 343 6.82 12.97 12.91
CA PRO A 343 6.81 11.54 12.67
C PRO A 343 7.57 10.78 13.76
N TYR A 344 6.99 9.66 14.17
CA TYR A 344 7.67 8.70 15.03
C TYR A 344 8.47 7.72 14.19
N SER A 345 9.61 7.26 14.70
CA SER A 345 10.36 6.15 14.08
C SER A 345 11.08 5.32 15.12
N ASN A 346 11.31 4.07 14.80
CA ASN A 346 12.12 3.15 15.59
C ASN A 346 13.15 2.42 14.70
N THR A 347 13.98 1.61 15.37
CA THR A 347 15.02 0.76 14.75
C THR A 347 14.79 -0.72 15.05
N LEU A 348 13.57 -1.08 15.45
CA LEU A 348 13.20 -2.48 15.65
C LEU A 348 13.29 -3.20 14.31
N GLU A 349 13.74 -4.45 14.35
CA GLU A 349 13.78 -5.30 13.17
C GLU A 349 12.37 -5.78 12.84
N TYR A 350 11.95 -5.47 11.63
CA TYR A 350 10.69 -5.91 11.04
C TYR A 350 10.93 -6.50 9.65
N SER A 351 9.97 -7.27 9.18
CA SER A 351 9.99 -7.88 7.86
C SER A 351 8.58 -8.02 7.29
N HIS A 352 8.44 -8.62 6.11
CA HIS A 352 7.12 -8.98 5.56
C HIS A 352 6.35 -9.93 6.48
N SER A 353 7.03 -10.71 7.31
CA SER A 353 6.38 -11.51 8.36
C SER A 353 5.76 -10.65 9.45
N SER A 354 6.41 -9.52 9.80
CA SER A 354 5.87 -8.53 10.75
C SER A 354 4.63 -7.84 10.17
N PHE A 355 4.68 -7.47 8.89
CA PHE A 355 3.54 -6.94 8.17
C PHE A 355 2.36 -7.91 8.19
N LEU A 356 2.57 -9.15 7.79
CA LEU A 356 1.52 -10.18 7.74
C LEU A 356 0.91 -10.44 9.12
N ARG A 357 1.74 -10.56 10.18
CA ARG A 357 1.27 -10.71 11.55
C ARG A 357 0.33 -9.56 11.94
N THR A 358 0.76 -8.34 11.69
CA THR A 358 -0.03 -7.13 12.00
C THR A 358 -1.36 -7.11 11.24
N MET A 359 -1.39 -7.52 9.96
CA MET A 359 -2.65 -7.65 9.21
C MET A 359 -3.58 -8.69 9.84
N GLN A 360 -3.04 -9.83 10.28
CA GLN A 360 -3.84 -10.85 10.96
C GLN A 360 -4.45 -10.32 12.27
N GLU A 361 -3.69 -9.55 13.04
CA GLU A 361 -4.15 -8.96 14.30
C GLU A 361 -5.20 -7.84 14.06
N ILE A 362 -4.94 -6.91 13.14
CA ILE A 362 -5.91 -5.85 12.78
C ILE A 362 -7.26 -6.42 12.39
N PHE A 363 -7.27 -7.47 11.56
CA PHE A 363 -8.52 -8.00 11.02
C PHE A 363 -9.14 -9.11 11.86
N GLY A 364 -8.52 -9.48 12.99
CA GLY A 364 -9.02 -10.52 13.90
C GLY A 364 -8.97 -11.91 13.26
N VAL A 365 -7.92 -12.21 12.50
CA VAL A 365 -7.63 -13.52 11.90
C VAL A 365 -6.33 -14.10 12.47
N SER A 366 -6.19 -14.00 13.78
CA SER A 366 -5.05 -14.38 14.63
C SER A 366 -5.46 -15.47 15.65
N PRO A 367 -4.52 -16.04 16.43
CA PRO A 367 -4.77 -17.19 17.30
C PRO A 367 -5.86 -16.97 18.35
N ASP A 368 -6.03 -15.77 18.87
CA ASP A 368 -7.08 -15.39 19.81
C ASP A 368 -8.51 -15.50 19.20
N ARG A 369 -8.61 -15.53 17.89
CA ARG A 369 -9.83 -15.69 17.11
C ARG A 369 -9.95 -17.06 16.41
N GLY A 370 -9.02 -17.98 16.72
CA GLY A 370 -9.01 -19.34 16.19
C GLY A 370 -8.42 -19.52 14.80
N PHE A 371 -7.61 -18.57 14.34
CA PHE A 371 -6.80 -18.70 13.13
C PHE A 371 -5.33 -18.84 13.55
N PRO A 372 -4.55 -19.72 12.92
CA PRO A 372 -3.11 -19.73 13.17
C PRO A 372 -2.44 -18.48 12.60
N PHE A 373 -1.30 -18.08 13.15
CA PHE A 373 -0.42 -17.18 12.39
C PHE A 373 0.12 -17.92 11.16
N LEU A 374 0.20 -17.20 10.05
CA LEU A 374 0.63 -17.71 8.76
C LEU A 374 2.15 -17.75 8.65
N GLY A 375 2.70 -18.93 8.34
CA GLY A 375 4.12 -19.10 8.09
C GLY A 375 5.02 -18.44 9.15
N ALA A 376 5.97 -17.65 8.71
CA ALA A 376 6.94 -16.97 9.58
C ALA A 376 6.33 -15.82 10.42
N ALA A 377 5.09 -15.39 10.16
CA ALA A 377 4.39 -14.42 11.00
C ALA A 377 4.24 -14.90 12.46
N ALA A 378 4.26 -16.22 12.69
CA ALA A 378 4.17 -16.81 14.02
C ALA A 378 5.32 -16.41 14.97
N SER A 379 6.49 -16.11 14.44
CA SER A 379 7.69 -15.76 15.20
C SER A 379 8.18 -14.33 14.99
N ALA A 380 7.48 -13.56 14.14
CA ALA A 380 7.85 -12.18 13.87
C ALA A 380 7.34 -11.22 14.96
N ASN A 381 8.01 -10.09 15.14
CA ASN A 381 7.43 -8.96 15.84
C ASN A 381 6.27 -8.39 15.01
N ASP A 382 5.20 -7.92 15.65
CA ASP A 382 4.22 -7.10 14.97
C ASP A 382 4.71 -5.65 14.82
N LEU A 383 3.93 -4.82 14.13
CA LEU A 383 4.23 -3.41 13.90
C LEU A 383 3.56 -2.49 14.94
N SER A 384 3.08 -3.01 16.07
CA SER A 384 2.30 -2.26 17.07
C SER A 384 3.03 -1.02 17.58
N ASP A 385 4.38 -1.06 17.68
CA ASP A 385 5.17 0.12 18.10
C ASP A 385 5.11 1.29 17.09
N LEU A 386 4.65 1.07 15.86
CA LEU A 386 4.38 2.15 14.90
C LEU A 386 2.97 2.76 15.06
N PHE A 387 2.15 2.20 15.93
CA PHE A 387 0.78 2.64 16.18
C PHE A 387 0.59 3.13 17.60
N LYS A 388 -0.49 3.84 17.85
CA LYS A 388 -0.96 4.16 19.19
C LYS A 388 -1.43 2.89 19.89
N HIS A 389 -1.32 2.84 21.21
CA HIS A 389 -1.82 1.72 22.00
C HIS A 389 -3.32 1.44 21.69
N GLY A 390 -3.68 0.17 21.57
CA GLY A 390 -5.04 -0.27 21.24
C GLY A 390 -5.48 -0.09 19.79
N ALA A 391 -4.61 0.43 18.90
CA ALA A 391 -4.94 0.61 17.49
C ALA A 391 -4.92 -0.72 16.70
N ILE A 392 -4.13 -1.69 17.17
CA ILE A 392 -4.08 -3.06 16.64
C ILE A 392 -4.82 -3.96 17.63
N GLY A 393 -5.70 -4.82 17.14
CA GLY A 393 -6.42 -5.78 17.98
C GLY A 393 -5.44 -6.81 18.57
N GLY A 394 -5.65 -7.18 19.85
CA GLY A 394 -4.78 -8.16 20.52
C GLY A 394 -3.71 -7.58 21.46
N ASP A 395 -3.57 -6.26 21.51
CA ASP A 395 -2.58 -5.56 22.37
C ASP A 395 -3.00 -5.45 23.87
N ASP A 396 -4.09 -6.11 24.26
CA ASP A 396 -4.59 -6.09 25.65
C ASP A 396 -3.76 -6.96 26.63
N SER A 397 -2.59 -7.47 26.22
CA SER A 397 -1.80 -8.42 27.00
C SER A 397 -0.32 -8.02 27.17
N GLN A 398 -0.04 -6.80 27.64
CA GLN A 398 1.26 -6.52 28.28
C GLN A 398 1.09 -5.75 29.59
#